data_c9516f50cae665249a54545fee7d7e8a
#
_entry.id   c9516f50cae665249a54545fee7d7e8a
#
_cell.length_a   1.000
_cell.length_b   1.000
_cell.length_c   1.000
_cell.angle_alpha   90.00
_cell.angle_beta   90.00
_cell.angle_gamma   90.00
#
_symmetry.space_group_name_H-M   'P 1'
#
loop_
_entity.id
_entity.type
_entity.pdbx_description
1 polymer ?
#
loop_
_entity_poly.entity_id
_entity_poly.type
_entity_poly.pdbx_seq_one_letter_code
_entity_poly.pdbx_strand_id
1 'polypeptide(L)'
;MLITEYLLLLIPGLVLATILFLLLRRTHPLLHLFLFITVFIFTRDAMTPLGLWSIGNGSFLWIRFIHDPVTLLILGLSSLGFVFLMQSISPELAVLVEWFEGNRVAGILTGIAGAVIAVLPLALIYRGVPLENRGGTVPLRLLPFILFIALSGNLYEEILFRGYLYGWLTERERIKPVPAGLISGLFFSFGHVFLAFNVTDVGISILVFALWEGCLAGLVRSRFGLIPAVLTHGLAVFLLTSGLL
;
A
#
# COMPACT_ATOMS: atom_id res chain seq x y z
N MET A 1 4.44 24.51 -0.97
CA MET A 1 3.00 24.81 -0.91
C MET A 1 2.20 23.54 -0.73
N LEU A 2 2.16 22.61 -1.66
CA LEU A 2 1.37 21.36 -1.57
C LEU A 2 1.63 20.51 -0.31
N ILE A 3 2.88 20.27 0.06
CA ILE A 3 3.22 19.50 1.28
C ILE A 3 2.70 20.21 2.54
N THR A 4 2.77 21.54 2.59
CA THR A 4 2.24 22.30 3.73
C THR A 4 0.72 22.18 3.82
N GLU A 5 0.02 22.28 2.70
CA GLU A 5 -1.45 22.08 2.63
C GLU A 5 -1.84 20.67 3.04
N TYR A 6 -1.09 19.67 2.57
CA TYR A 6 -1.28 18.27 2.96
C TYR A 6 -1.11 18.06 4.47
N LEU A 7 -0.04 18.58 5.06
CA LEU A 7 0.19 18.50 6.50
C LEU A 7 -0.92 19.20 7.30
N LEU A 8 -1.34 20.41 6.89
CA LEU A 8 -2.43 21.14 7.54
C LEU A 8 -3.75 20.36 7.48
N LEU A 9 -4.04 19.70 6.36
CA LEU A 9 -5.22 18.86 6.22
C LEU A 9 -5.17 17.62 7.15
N LEU A 10 -3.99 17.06 7.37
CA LEU A 10 -3.82 15.86 8.20
C LEU A 10 -3.83 16.15 9.70
N ILE A 11 -3.41 17.35 10.16
CA ILE A 11 -3.24 17.69 11.58
C ILE A 11 -4.47 17.30 12.43
N PRO A 12 -5.72 17.68 12.11
CA PRO A 12 -6.87 17.36 12.97
C PRO A 12 -7.06 15.86 13.14
N GLY A 13 -6.94 15.07 12.05
CA GLY A 13 -7.06 13.62 12.09
C GLY A 13 -5.93 12.94 12.84
N LEU A 14 -4.68 13.41 12.68
CA LEU A 14 -3.52 12.88 13.40
C LEU A 14 -3.58 13.20 14.90
N VAL A 15 -4.05 14.39 15.27
CA VAL A 15 -4.28 14.75 16.69
C VAL A 15 -5.34 13.83 17.30
N LEU A 16 -6.48 13.63 16.61
CA LEU A 16 -7.52 12.71 17.07
C LEU A 16 -6.98 11.27 17.21
N ALA A 17 -6.25 10.78 16.19
CA ALA A 17 -5.65 9.46 16.22
C ALA A 17 -4.65 9.31 17.38
N THR A 18 -3.86 10.34 17.66
CA THR A 18 -2.92 10.34 18.79
C THR A 18 -3.66 10.27 20.12
N ILE A 19 -4.73 11.06 20.31
CA ILE A 19 -5.57 11.02 21.51
C ILE A 19 -6.17 9.62 21.68
N LEU A 20 -6.76 9.06 20.62
CA LEU A 20 -7.33 7.71 20.66
C LEU A 20 -6.26 6.66 20.97
N PHE A 21 -5.07 6.75 20.38
CA PHE A 21 -3.97 5.84 20.69
C PHE A 21 -3.58 5.90 22.17
N LEU A 22 -3.46 7.10 22.74
CA LEU A 22 -3.12 7.28 24.18
C LEU A 22 -4.21 6.72 25.08
N LEU A 23 -5.49 6.88 24.74
CA LEU A 23 -6.61 6.32 25.48
C LEU A 23 -6.66 4.78 25.37
N LEU A 24 -6.31 4.23 24.21
CA LEU A 24 -6.33 2.81 23.93
C LEU A 24 -5.01 2.10 24.26
N ARG A 25 -3.99 2.81 24.75
CA ARG A 25 -2.62 2.30 24.92
C ARG A 25 -2.52 0.98 25.72
N ARG A 26 -3.47 0.73 26.62
CA ARG A 26 -3.51 -0.48 27.48
C ARG A 26 -4.59 -1.47 27.05
N THR A 27 -5.15 -1.30 25.86
CA THR A 27 -6.21 -2.14 25.34
C THR A 27 -5.66 -3.23 24.41
N HIS A 28 -6.57 -3.97 23.79
CA HIS A 28 -6.25 -5.08 22.91
C HIS A 28 -5.47 -4.64 21.66
N PRO A 29 -4.38 -5.31 21.24
CA PRO A 29 -3.52 -4.91 20.11
C PRO A 29 -4.26 -4.74 18.77
N LEU A 30 -5.36 -5.47 18.55
CA LEU A 30 -6.18 -5.28 17.36
C LEU A 30 -6.79 -3.88 17.26
N LEU A 31 -7.07 -3.20 18.38
CA LEU A 31 -7.54 -1.81 18.32
C LEU A 31 -6.44 -0.86 17.83
N HIS A 32 -5.18 -1.13 18.19
CA HIS A 32 -4.04 -0.40 17.63
C HIS A 32 -3.92 -0.65 16.12
N LEU A 33 -4.07 -1.91 15.68
CA LEU A 33 -4.04 -2.25 14.25
C LEU A 33 -5.15 -1.52 13.48
N PHE A 34 -6.40 -1.53 13.97
CA PHE A 34 -7.49 -0.81 13.33
C PHE A 34 -7.25 0.71 13.28
N LEU A 35 -6.70 1.28 14.34
CA LEU A 35 -6.33 2.69 14.37
C LEU A 35 -5.23 3.01 13.32
N PHE A 36 -4.19 2.17 13.22
CA PHE A 36 -3.14 2.34 12.23
C PHE A 36 -3.66 2.23 10.79
N ILE A 37 -4.54 1.27 10.52
CA ILE A 37 -5.21 1.15 9.21
C ILE A 37 -6.05 2.40 8.92
N THR A 38 -6.78 2.92 9.91
CA THR A 38 -7.58 4.14 9.76
C THR A 38 -6.71 5.35 9.45
N VAL A 39 -5.59 5.53 10.17
CA VAL A 39 -4.62 6.61 9.92
C VAL A 39 -4.02 6.46 8.52
N PHE A 40 -3.68 5.24 8.12
CA PHE A 40 -3.17 4.96 6.78
C PHE A 40 -4.18 5.37 5.70
N ILE A 41 -5.44 4.91 5.78
CA ILE A 41 -6.48 5.26 4.82
C ILE A 41 -6.65 6.80 4.76
N PHE A 42 -6.73 7.46 5.91
CA PHE A 42 -6.88 8.90 5.98
C PHE A 42 -5.69 9.65 5.32
N THR A 43 -4.45 9.24 5.61
CA THR A 43 -3.25 9.88 5.03
C THR A 43 -3.14 9.62 3.55
N ARG A 44 -3.38 8.39 3.08
CA ARG A 44 -3.34 8.03 1.67
C ARG A 44 -4.42 8.76 0.86
N ASP A 45 -5.66 8.71 1.32
CA ASP A 45 -6.79 9.22 0.55
C ASP A 45 -6.78 10.75 0.46
N ALA A 46 -6.24 11.45 1.48
CA ALA A 46 -6.01 12.90 1.46
C ALA A 46 -5.01 13.37 0.39
N MET A 47 -4.20 12.47 -0.18
CA MET A 47 -3.27 12.81 -1.28
C MET A 47 -3.99 13.14 -2.59
N THR A 48 -5.15 12.51 -2.84
CA THR A 48 -5.87 12.62 -4.12
C THR A 48 -6.42 14.04 -4.36
N PRO A 49 -7.22 14.65 -3.46
CA PRO A 49 -7.78 15.98 -3.68
C PRO A 49 -6.71 17.08 -3.77
N LEU A 50 -5.50 16.81 -3.28
CA LEU A 50 -4.38 17.73 -3.33
C LEU A 50 -3.49 17.53 -4.58
N GLY A 51 -3.80 16.55 -5.42
CA GLY A 51 -3.03 16.27 -6.63
C GLY A 51 -1.62 15.73 -6.37
N LEU A 52 -1.35 15.16 -5.18
CA LEU A 52 -0.09 14.48 -4.88
C LEU A 52 0.02 13.16 -5.66
N TRP A 53 -1.11 12.58 -5.96
CA TRP A 53 -1.28 11.53 -6.95
C TRP A 53 -2.61 11.72 -7.69
N SER A 54 -2.74 11.06 -8.85
CA SER A 54 -3.97 10.99 -9.63
C SER A 54 -4.25 9.54 -9.98
N ILE A 55 -5.51 9.15 -9.86
CA ILE A 55 -5.98 7.81 -10.19
C ILE A 55 -7.01 7.94 -11.29
N GLY A 56 -6.97 7.03 -12.25
CA GLY A 56 -7.70 7.11 -13.51
C GLY A 56 -9.15 7.54 -13.38
N ASN A 57 -9.59 8.26 -14.38
CA ASN A 57 -10.97 8.70 -14.55
C ASN A 57 -11.67 7.79 -15.56
N GLY A 58 -12.83 7.28 -15.21
CA GLY A 58 -13.68 6.51 -16.12
C GLY A 58 -13.24 5.06 -16.33
N SER A 59 -13.10 4.62 -17.59
CA SER A 59 -13.01 3.19 -17.94
C SER A 59 -11.69 2.48 -17.62
N PHE A 60 -10.62 3.21 -17.28
CA PHE A 60 -9.29 2.63 -17.07
C PHE A 60 -8.71 2.99 -15.72
N LEU A 61 -8.24 1.98 -14.98
CA LEU A 61 -7.47 2.17 -13.78
C LEU A 61 -6.01 2.48 -14.14
N TRP A 62 -5.55 3.68 -13.84
CA TRP A 62 -4.15 4.08 -13.92
C TRP A 62 -3.80 4.96 -12.71
N ILE A 63 -2.53 5.05 -12.37
CA ILE A 63 -2.03 5.85 -11.25
C ILE A 63 -0.88 6.70 -11.75
N ARG A 64 -0.84 7.98 -11.35
CA ARG A 64 0.31 8.87 -11.58
C ARG A 64 0.59 9.66 -10.32
N PHE A 65 1.84 9.68 -9.91
CA PHE A 65 2.32 10.55 -8.86
C PHE A 65 2.63 11.95 -9.41
N ILE A 66 2.63 12.95 -8.53
CA ILE A 66 3.11 14.29 -8.84
C ILE A 66 4.53 14.25 -9.44
N HIS A 67 4.79 15.09 -10.45
CA HIS A 67 6.08 15.15 -11.12
C HIS A 67 7.10 16.04 -10.38
N ASP A 68 7.14 15.96 -9.04
CA ASP A 68 8.10 16.67 -8.19
C ASP A 68 8.92 15.69 -7.35
N PRO A 69 10.26 15.55 -7.62
CA PRO A 69 11.10 14.57 -6.95
C PRO A 69 11.24 14.84 -5.45
N VAL A 70 11.19 16.10 -5.03
CA VAL A 70 11.33 16.48 -3.60
C VAL A 70 10.09 16.01 -2.84
N THR A 71 8.90 16.26 -3.38
CA THR A 71 7.64 15.79 -2.80
C THR A 71 7.61 14.27 -2.70
N LEU A 72 8.00 13.53 -3.78
CA LEU A 72 8.05 12.06 -3.76
C LEU A 72 9.02 11.54 -2.70
N LEU A 73 10.19 12.18 -2.55
CA LEU A 73 11.16 11.80 -1.53
C LEU A 73 10.60 12.02 -0.11
N ILE A 74 9.98 13.19 0.15
CA ILE A 74 9.38 13.50 1.45
C ILE A 74 8.27 12.50 1.80
N LEU A 75 7.38 12.19 0.86
CA LEU A 75 6.30 11.23 1.07
C LEU A 75 6.85 9.83 1.36
N GLY A 76 7.86 9.38 0.61
CA GLY A 76 8.50 8.08 0.84
C GLY A 76 9.22 7.99 2.18
N LEU A 77 9.97 9.03 2.58
CA LEU A 77 10.61 9.10 3.89
C LEU A 77 9.58 9.16 5.02
N SER A 78 8.48 9.89 4.84
CA SER A 78 7.38 9.93 5.81
C SER A 78 6.76 8.56 6.01
N SER A 79 6.55 7.79 4.91
CA SER A 79 6.05 6.41 5.00
C SER A 79 6.98 5.52 5.82
N LEU A 80 8.30 5.61 5.60
CA LEU A 80 9.30 4.88 6.42
C LEU A 80 9.28 5.34 7.87
N GLY A 81 9.11 6.65 8.12
CA GLY A 81 8.96 7.20 9.46
C GLY A 81 7.75 6.65 10.19
N PHE A 82 6.59 6.53 9.51
CA PHE A 82 5.39 5.89 10.08
C PHE A 82 5.60 4.41 10.37
N VAL A 83 6.26 3.68 9.47
CA VAL A 83 6.64 2.28 9.70
C VAL A 83 7.46 2.15 10.98
N PHE A 84 8.51 2.95 11.12
CA PHE A 84 9.36 2.94 12.30
C PHE A 84 8.58 3.29 13.58
N LEU A 85 7.72 4.31 13.49
CA LEU A 85 6.88 4.73 14.63
C LEU A 85 5.95 3.60 15.08
N MET A 86 5.19 2.98 14.15
CA MET A 86 4.28 1.88 14.49
C MET A 86 5.00 0.69 15.12
N GLN A 87 6.16 0.32 14.59
CA GLN A 87 6.99 -0.76 15.14
C GLN A 87 7.45 -0.43 16.58
N SER A 88 7.75 0.84 16.85
CA SER A 88 8.24 1.29 18.16
C SER A 88 7.15 1.40 19.21
N ILE A 89 5.95 1.87 18.83
CA ILE A 89 4.86 2.13 19.78
C ILE A 89 3.95 0.93 20.02
N SER A 90 4.02 -0.12 19.17
CA SER A 90 3.22 -1.33 19.30
C SER A 90 4.08 -2.60 19.18
N PRO A 91 4.97 -2.87 20.15
CA PRO A 91 5.89 -4.01 20.09
C PRO A 91 5.16 -5.36 20.00
N GLU A 92 3.94 -5.46 20.54
CA GLU A 92 3.12 -6.68 20.44
C GLU A 92 2.68 -7.00 19.01
N LEU A 93 2.50 -5.99 18.15
CA LEU A 93 2.27 -6.18 16.72
C LEU A 93 3.60 -6.34 15.97
N ALA A 94 4.64 -5.63 16.41
CA ALA A 94 5.95 -5.66 15.76
C ALA A 94 6.56 -7.06 15.72
N VAL A 95 6.40 -7.86 16.77
CA VAL A 95 6.89 -9.24 16.84
C VAL A 95 6.20 -10.20 15.87
N LEU A 96 5.04 -9.83 15.33
CA LEU A 96 4.29 -10.61 14.35
C LEU A 96 4.86 -10.45 12.92
N VAL A 97 5.75 -9.47 12.72
CA VAL A 97 6.32 -9.17 11.40
C VAL A 97 7.47 -10.11 11.10
N GLU A 98 7.25 -11.02 10.19
CA GLU A 98 8.28 -11.91 9.68
C GLU A 98 8.80 -11.38 8.35
N TRP A 99 10.00 -10.79 8.37
CA TRP A 99 10.59 -10.10 7.23
C TRP A 99 10.93 -11.02 6.06
N PHE A 100 11.46 -12.21 6.36
CA PHE A 100 11.77 -13.27 5.39
C PHE A 100 11.45 -14.61 5.99
N GLU A 101 10.90 -15.50 5.19
CA GLU A 101 10.65 -16.90 5.49
C GLU A 101 11.28 -17.78 4.40
N GLY A 102 11.90 -18.90 4.79
CA GLY A 102 12.50 -19.84 3.88
C GLY A 102 13.65 -19.27 3.04
N ASN A 103 13.68 -19.60 1.75
CA ASN A 103 14.76 -19.19 0.85
C ASN A 103 14.58 -17.75 0.37
N ARG A 104 15.47 -16.86 0.78
CA ARG A 104 15.41 -15.41 0.46
C ARG A 104 15.49 -15.12 -1.04
N VAL A 105 16.35 -15.82 -1.78
CA VAL A 105 16.52 -15.61 -3.23
C VAL A 105 15.24 -16.02 -3.96
N ALA A 106 14.71 -17.20 -3.65
CA ALA A 106 13.44 -17.66 -4.19
C ALA A 106 12.30 -16.69 -3.83
N GLY A 107 12.28 -16.16 -2.60
CA GLY A 107 11.32 -15.16 -2.16
C GLY A 107 11.39 -13.88 -3.00
N ILE A 108 12.57 -13.30 -3.18
CA ILE A 108 12.78 -12.09 -4.00
C ILE A 108 12.32 -12.34 -5.45
N LEU A 109 12.73 -13.45 -6.06
CA LEU A 109 12.32 -13.78 -7.43
C LEU A 109 10.81 -13.98 -7.54
N THR A 110 10.19 -14.64 -6.55
CA THR A 110 8.73 -14.81 -6.49
C THR A 110 8.03 -13.47 -6.30
N GLY A 111 8.56 -12.57 -5.48
CA GLY A 111 8.02 -11.22 -5.31
C GLY A 111 8.03 -10.42 -6.62
N ILE A 112 9.14 -10.45 -7.36
CA ILE A 112 9.26 -9.80 -8.67
C ILE A 112 8.28 -10.43 -9.67
N ALA A 113 8.21 -11.76 -9.74
CA ALA A 113 7.26 -12.46 -10.61
C ALA A 113 5.81 -12.14 -10.23
N GLY A 114 5.51 -12.06 -8.94
CA GLY A 114 4.22 -11.65 -8.40
C GLY A 114 3.79 -10.25 -8.87
N ALA A 115 4.73 -9.30 -8.90
CA ALA A 115 4.45 -7.95 -9.42
C ALA A 115 4.07 -7.97 -10.90
N VAL A 116 4.77 -8.75 -11.73
CA VAL A 116 4.44 -8.92 -13.15
C VAL A 116 3.06 -9.55 -13.32
N ILE A 117 2.75 -10.60 -12.54
CA ILE A 117 1.43 -11.25 -12.56
C ILE A 117 0.33 -10.29 -12.10
N ALA A 118 0.60 -9.45 -11.09
CA ALA A 118 -0.37 -8.48 -10.59
C ALA A 118 -0.79 -7.47 -11.67
N VAL A 119 0.15 -6.95 -12.45
CA VAL A 119 -0.15 -5.94 -13.48
C VAL A 119 -0.57 -6.53 -14.82
N LEU A 120 -0.38 -7.82 -15.05
CA LEU A 120 -0.66 -8.47 -16.34
C LEU A 120 -2.09 -8.24 -16.85
N PRO A 121 -3.17 -8.34 -16.05
CA PRO A 121 -4.52 -8.05 -16.50
C PRO A 121 -4.66 -6.62 -17.04
N LEU A 122 -4.08 -5.64 -16.35
CA LEU A 122 -4.11 -4.23 -16.77
C LEU A 122 -3.24 -3.99 -18.01
N ALA A 123 -2.08 -4.61 -18.11
CA ALA A 123 -1.23 -4.53 -19.29
C ALA A 123 -1.95 -5.07 -20.55
N LEU A 124 -2.77 -6.12 -20.40
CA LEU A 124 -3.60 -6.65 -21.49
C LEU A 124 -4.74 -5.69 -21.87
N ILE A 125 -5.41 -5.10 -20.86
CA ILE A 125 -6.46 -4.10 -21.08
C ILE A 125 -5.90 -2.84 -21.76
N TYR A 126 -4.67 -2.45 -21.42
CA TYR A 126 -4.02 -1.25 -21.99
C TYR A 126 -3.54 -1.41 -23.42
N ARG A 127 -3.58 -2.60 -24.01
CA ARG A 127 -3.21 -2.81 -25.39
C ARG A 127 -4.02 -1.89 -26.30
N GLY A 128 -3.32 -1.03 -27.04
CA GLY A 128 -3.94 -0.07 -27.96
C GLY A 128 -4.54 1.17 -27.30
N VAL A 129 -4.44 1.33 -25.98
CA VAL A 129 -4.85 2.56 -25.30
C VAL A 129 -3.65 3.52 -25.22
N PRO A 130 -3.71 4.70 -25.83
CA PRO A 130 -2.63 5.69 -25.77
C PRO A 130 -2.28 6.11 -24.33
N LEU A 131 -1.01 6.44 -24.10
CA LEU A 131 -0.54 6.89 -22.76
C LEU A 131 -1.27 8.14 -22.26
N GLU A 132 -1.67 9.02 -23.17
CA GLU A 132 -2.43 10.24 -22.85
C GLU A 132 -3.75 9.91 -22.14
N ASN A 133 -4.38 8.79 -22.49
CA ASN A 133 -5.63 8.31 -21.89
C ASN A 133 -5.40 7.52 -20.59
N ARG A 134 -4.13 7.33 -20.21
CA ARG A 134 -3.70 6.56 -19.03
C ARG A 134 -2.79 7.38 -18.11
N GLY A 135 -3.06 8.69 -18.00
CA GLY A 135 -2.32 9.61 -17.13
C GLY A 135 -1.04 10.20 -17.73
N GLY A 136 -0.80 10.00 -19.05
CA GLY A 136 0.31 10.60 -19.77
C GLY A 136 1.69 9.98 -19.50
N THR A 137 2.72 10.60 -20.09
CA THR A 137 4.12 10.17 -19.99
C THR A 137 4.75 10.59 -18.67
N VAL A 138 5.67 9.79 -18.17
CA VAL A 138 6.48 10.07 -16.98
C VAL A 138 7.94 10.32 -17.38
N PRO A 139 8.55 11.44 -16.99
CA PRO A 139 9.96 11.71 -17.26
C PRO A 139 10.87 10.65 -16.63
N LEU A 140 11.81 10.09 -17.40
CA LEU A 140 12.72 9.03 -16.92
C LEU A 140 13.48 9.41 -15.63
N ARG A 141 13.83 10.70 -15.47
CA ARG A 141 14.49 11.23 -14.26
C ARG A 141 13.68 11.04 -12.98
N LEU A 142 12.35 10.84 -13.08
CA LEU A 142 11.48 10.63 -11.92
C LEU A 142 11.37 9.15 -11.53
N LEU A 143 11.73 8.21 -12.40
CA LEU A 143 11.59 6.78 -12.12
C LEU A 143 12.25 6.32 -10.81
N PRO A 144 13.47 6.77 -10.42
CA PRO A 144 14.05 6.38 -9.13
C PRO A 144 13.22 6.86 -7.93
N PHE A 145 12.64 8.06 -8.00
CA PHE A 145 11.79 8.62 -6.95
C PHE A 145 10.44 7.92 -6.88
N ILE A 146 9.87 7.59 -8.04
CA ILE A 146 8.63 6.79 -8.13
C ILE A 146 8.86 5.38 -7.59
N LEU A 147 9.98 4.73 -7.93
CA LEU A 147 10.33 3.43 -7.34
C LEU A 147 10.50 3.52 -5.82
N PHE A 148 11.14 4.56 -5.33
CA PHE A 148 11.32 4.79 -3.90
C PHE A 148 9.98 4.95 -3.17
N ILE A 149 9.09 5.84 -3.63
CA ILE A 149 7.76 6.01 -2.99
C ILE A 149 6.89 4.77 -3.17
N ALA A 150 6.93 4.09 -4.32
CA ALA A 150 6.20 2.86 -4.53
C ALA A 150 6.63 1.75 -3.55
N LEU A 151 7.92 1.58 -3.29
CA LEU A 151 8.41 0.59 -2.33
C LEU A 151 8.16 1.01 -0.88
N SER A 152 8.43 2.27 -0.51
CA SER A 152 8.29 2.75 0.87
C SER A 152 6.83 2.93 1.28
N GLY A 153 5.98 3.44 0.40
CA GLY A 153 4.55 3.56 0.63
C GLY A 153 3.90 2.19 0.79
N ASN A 154 4.22 1.26 -0.12
CA ASN A 154 3.68 -0.08 -0.04
C ASN A 154 4.28 -0.91 1.10
N LEU A 155 5.52 -0.64 1.56
CA LEU A 155 6.02 -1.22 2.82
C LEU A 155 5.13 -0.83 4.00
N TYR A 156 4.65 0.41 4.06
CA TYR A 156 3.71 0.85 5.08
C TYR A 156 2.40 0.03 5.02
N GLU A 157 1.82 -0.15 3.83
CA GLU A 157 0.62 -0.98 3.64
C GLU A 157 0.87 -2.44 4.00
N GLU A 158 1.96 -3.01 3.50
CA GLU A 158 2.28 -4.42 3.71
C GLU A 158 2.53 -4.75 5.19
N ILE A 159 3.12 -3.84 5.97
CA ILE A 159 3.26 -4.02 7.42
C ILE A 159 1.89 -4.10 8.09
N LEU A 160 0.92 -3.28 7.71
CA LEU A 160 -0.41 -3.32 8.28
C LEU A 160 -1.14 -4.63 7.97
N PHE A 161 -1.14 -5.03 6.70
CA PHE A 161 -1.94 -6.16 6.24
C PHE A 161 -1.17 -7.49 6.26
N ARG A 162 0.09 -7.55 5.78
CA ARG A 162 0.89 -8.79 5.70
C ARG A 162 1.86 -8.95 6.85
N GLY A 163 2.14 -7.88 7.58
CA GLY A 163 2.84 -7.95 8.87
C GLY A 163 1.85 -8.24 10.00
N TYR A 164 1.10 -7.22 10.41
CA TYR A 164 0.29 -7.26 11.63
C TYR A 164 -0.97 -8.11 11.49
N LEU A 165 -1.84 -7.84 10.50
CA LEU A 165 -3.09 -8.59 10.36
C LEU A 165 -2.82 -10.06 10.05
N TYR A 166 -1.99 -10.35 9.06
CA TYR A 166 -1.62 -11.73 8.71
C TYR A 166 -0.97 -12.44 9.91
N GLY A 167 0.02 -11.81 10.56
CA GLY A 167 0.69 -12.37 11.72
C GLY A 167 -0.28 -12.61 12.89
N TRP A 168 -1.25 -11.72 13.10
CA TRP A 168 -2.32 -11.95 14.08
C TRP A 168 -3.15 -13.19 13.74
N LEU A 169 -3.60 -13.29 12.48
CA LEU A 169 -4.41 -14.43 12.02
C LEU A 169 -3.68 -15.77 12.17
N THR A 170 -2.38 -15.82 11.88
CA THR A 170 -1.60 -17.06 11.98
C THR A 170 -1.20 -17.40 13.41
N GLU A 171 -0.70 -16.42 14.18
CA GLU A 171 -0.09 -16.67 15.49
C GLU A 171 -1.11 -16.69 16.63
N ARG A 172 -2.16 -15.87 16.55
CA ARG A 172 -3.17 -15.75 17.60
C ARG A 172 -4.43 -16.55 17.29
N GLU A 173 -4.97 -16.42 16.07
CA GLU A 173 -6.19 -17.11 15.66
C GLU A 173 -5.92 -18.51 15.08
N ARG A 174 -4.66 -18.90 14.93
CA ARG A 174 -4.25 -20.22 14.41
C ARG A 174 -4.79 -20.55 13.01
N ILE A 175 -5.06 -19.54 12.21
CA ILE A 175 -5.48 -19.71 10.81
C ILE A 175 -4.28 -20.17 9.99
N LYS A 176 -4.48 -21.15 9.11
CA LYS A 176 -3.43 -21.64 8.21
C LYS A 176 -2.87 -20.52 7.31
N PRO A 177 -1.58 -20.56 6.93
CA PRO A 177 -0.90 -19.48 6.21
C PRO A 177 -1.63 -19.00 4.94
N VAL A 178 -2.05 -19.92 4.07
CA VAL A 178 -2.72 -19.56 2.80
C VAL A 178 -4.08 -18.88 3.02
N PRO A 179 -5.02 -19.43 3.81
CA PRO A 179 -6.25 -18.70 4.16
C PRO A 179 -5.99 -17.36 4.84
N ALA A 180 -5.02 -17.24 5.75
CA ALA A 180 -4.66 -15.97 6.40
C ALA A 180 -4.19 -14.93 5.36
N GLY A 181 -3.38 -15.33 4.37
CA GLY A 181 -2.96 -14.49 3.27
C GLY A 181 -4.14 -13.98 2.42
N LEU A 182 -5.10 -14.85 2.10
CA LEU A 182 -6.30 -14.47 1.34
C LEU A 182 -7.23 -13.54 2.14
N ILE A 183 -7.43 -13.81 3.44
CA ILE A 183 -8.19 -12.95 4.34
C ILE A 183 -7.53 -11.57 4.43
N SER A 184 -6.21 -11.52 4.59
CA SER A 184 -5.45 -10.27 4.59
C SER A 184 -5.62 -9.49 3.26
N GLY A 185 -5.63 -10.18 2.12
CA GLY A 185 -5.89 -9.60 0.80
C GLY A 185 -7.32 -9.02 0.68
N LEU A 186 -8.30 -9.70 1.26
CA LEU A 186 -9.69 -9.21 1.31
C LEU A 186 -9.80 -7.93 2.16
N PHE A 187 -9.20 -7.91 3.36
CA PHE A 187 -9.19 -6.71 4.21
C PHE A 187 -8.42 -5.55 3.56
N PHE A 188 -7.36 -5.85 2.83
CA PHE A 188 -6.64 -4.86 2.03
C PHE A 188 -7.56 -4.21 0.97
N SER A 189 -8.33 -5.00 0.24
CA SER A 189 -9.33 -4.48 -0.71
C SER A 189 -10.39 -3.62 0.00
N PHE A 190 -10.90 -4.04 1.16
CA PHE A 190 -11.81 -3.22 1.96
C PHE A 190 -11.23 -1.87 2.37
N GLY A 191 -9.92 -1.80 2.66
CA GLY A 191 -9.21 -0.55 2.91
C GLY A 191 -9.22 0.44 1.75
N HIS A 192 -9.65 0.03 0.56
CA HIS A 192 -9.77 0.87 -0.65
C HIS A 192 -11.20 1.32 -0.96
N VAL A 193 -12.20 0.90 -0.15
CA VAL A 193 -13.62 1.25 -0.42
C VAL A 193 -13.84 2.75 -0.43
N PHE A 194 -13.27 3.48 0.54
CA PHE A 194 -13.44 4.93 0.61
C PHE A 194 -12.77 5.62 -0.60
N LEU A 195 -11.57 5.21 -0.96
CA LEU A 195 -10.88 5.67 -2.16
C LEU A 195 -11.70 5.44 -3.43
N ALA A 196 -12.29 4.25 -3.56
CA ALA A 196 -13.03 3.82 -4.74
C ALA A 196 -14.31 4.62 -5.00
N PHE A 197 -15.06 4.94 -3.94
CA PHE A 197 -16.41 5.50 -4.07
C PHE A 197 -16.56 6.95 -3.62
N ASN A 198 -15.62 7.49 -2.85
CA ASN A 198 -15.72 8.83 -2.27
C ASN A 198 -14.63 9.78 -2.75
N VAL A 199 -13.49 9.25 -3.17
CA VAL A 199 -12.31 10.06 -3.48
C VAL A 199 -11.99 10.03 -4.98
N THR A 200 -12.34 8.95 -5.68
CA THR A 200 -12.10 8.76 -7.12
C THR A 200 -13.35 8.31 -7.85
N ASP A 201 -13.38 8.47 -9.17
CA ASP A 201 -14.46 8.00 -10.05
C ASP A 201 -14.23 6.60 -10.62
N VAL A 202 -13.18 5.89 -10.15
CA VAL A 202 -12.80 4.57 -10.70
C VAL A 202 -13.71 3.45 -10.17
N GLY A 203 -14.31 3.65 -9.00
CA GLY A 203 -15.30 2.72 -8.45
C GLY A 203 -14.77 1.32 -8.20
N ILE A 204 -15.55 0.32 -8.55
CA ILE A 204 -15.25 -1.10 -8.26
C ILE A 204 -13.96 -1.61 -8.87
N SER A 205 -13.46 -0.99 -9.93
CA SER A 205 -12.22 -1.42 -10.61
C SER A 205 -11.01 -1.37 -9.67
N ILE A 206 -10.95 -0.36 -8.78
CA ILE A 206 -9.90 -0.31 -7.73
C ILE A 206 -10.03 -1.50 -6.78
N LEU A 207 -11.26 -1.83 -6.35
CA LEU A 207 -11.47 -2.91 -5.39
C LEU A 207 -11.11 -4.28 -5.97
N VAL A 208 -11.48 -4.52 -7.23
CA VAL A 208 -11.13 -5.76 -7.94
C VAL A 208 -9.62 -5.88 -8.10
N PHE A 209 -8.96 -4.79 -8.49
CA PHE A 209 -7.49 -4.80 -8.62
C PHE A 209 -6.81 -4.97 -7.25
N ALA A 210 -7.24 -4.23 -6.22
CA ALA A 210 -6.70 -4.35 -4.87
C ALA A 210 -6.94 -5.75 -4.27
N LEU A 211 -8.07 -6.40 -4.57
CA LEU A 211 -8.33 -7.78 -4.15
C LEU A 211 -7.37 -8.76 -4.85
N TRP A 212 -7.23 -8.63 -6.17
CA TRP A 212 -6.34 -9.47 -6.97
C TRP A 212 -4.88 -9.36 -6.52
N GLU A 213 -4.38 -8.14 -6.48
CA GLU A 213 -3.01 -7.83 -6.06
C GLU A 213 -2.81 -8.20 -4.58
N GLY A 214 -3.79 -7.85 -3.74
CA GLY A 214 -3.79 -8.16 -2.32
C GLY A 214 -3.74 -9.65 -2.01
N CYS A 215 -4.46 -10.49 -2.75
CA CYS A 215 -4.39 -11.94 -2.62
C CYS A 215 -3.03 -12.49 -3.09
N LEU A 216 -2.46 -11.96 -4.18
CA LEU A 216 -1.13 -12.36 -4.65
C LEU A 216 -0.05 -12.05 -3.61
N ALA A 217 -0.01 -10.82 -3.09
CA ALA A 217 0.93 -10.44 -2.04
C ALA A 217 0.73 -11.29 -0.77
N GLY A 218 -0.53 -11.60 -0.39
CA GLY A 218 -0.85 -12.50 0.71
C GLY A 218 -0.34 -13.93 0.51
N LEU A 219 -0.44 -14.47 -0.70
CA LEU A 219 0.11 -15.77 -1.05
C LEU A 219 1.64 -15.79 -1.01
N VAL A 220 2.28 -14.75 -1.52
CA VAL A 220 3.75 -14.59 -1.45
C VAL A 220 4.19 -14.47 0.01
N ARG A 221 3.48 -13.67 0.83
CA ARG A 221 3.74 -13.55 2.28
C ARG A 221 3.66 -14.90 2.99
N SER A 222 2.66 -15.70 2.66
CA SER A 222 2.41 -17.00 3.32
C SER A 222 3.53 -18.03 3.13
N ARG A 223 4.50 -17.77 2.26
CA ARG A 223 5.60 -18.69 1.94
C ARG A 223 6.99 -18.09 2.08
N PHE A 224 7.12 -16.77 1.93
CA PHE A 224 8.45 -16.13 1.81
C PHE A 224 8.68 -14.94 2.73
N GLY A 225 7.67 -14.52 3.49
CA GLY A 225 7.78 -13.39 4.40
C GLY A 225 7.36 -12.05 3.78
N LEU A 226 7.53 -10.99 4.58
CA LEU A 226 7.02 -9.65 4.26
C LEU A 226 7.73 -9.00 3.07
N ILE A 227 9.07 -9.06 3.00
CA ILE A 227 9.83 -8.36 1.94
C ILE A 227 9.45 -8.85 0.53
N PRO A 228 9.30 -10.16 0.25
CA PRO A 228 8.77 -10.61 -1.03
C PRO A 228 7.37 -10.10 -1.35
N ALA A 229 6.48 -9.97 -0.35
CA ALA A 229 5.15 -9.36 -0.53
C ALA A 229 5.25 -7.87 -0.87
N VAL A 230 6.13 -7.11 -0.20
CA VAL A 230 6.43 -5.70 -0.53
C VAL A 230 6.94 -5.56 -1.96
N LEU A 231 7.77 -6.48 -2.43
CA LEU A 231 8.24 -6.47 -3.82
C LEU A 231 7.09 -6.77 -4.79
N THR A 232 6.19 -7.70 -4.46
CA THR A 232 5.00 -7.99 -5.28
C THR A 232 4.16 -6.73 -5.46
N HIS A 233 3.79 -6.08 -4.38
CA HIS A 233 2.93 -4.91 -4.38
C HIS A 233 3.66 -3.65 -4.88
N GLY A 234 4.80 -3.31 -4.27
CA GLY A 234 5.52 -2.09 -4.59
C GLY A 234 6.01 -2.00 -6.03
N LEU A 235 6.48 -3.13 -6.61
CA LEU A 235 6.86 -3.15 -8.02
C LEU A 235 5.64 -3.13 -8.95
N ALA A 236 4.50 -3.72 -8.56
CA ALA A 236 3.25 -3.60 -9.31
C ALA A 236 2.82 -2.13 -9.38
N VAL A 237 2.78 -1.42 -8.26
CA VAL A 237 2.48 0.02 -8.20
C VAL A 237 3.51 0.82 -8.99
N PHE A 238 4.80 0.51 -8.89
CA PHE A 238 5.84 1.16 -9.71
C PHE A 238 5.55 1.01 -11.21
N LEU A 239 5.26 -0.19 -11.69
CA LEU A 239 4.94 -0.44 -13.10
C LEU A 239 3.71 0.37 -13.55
N LEU A 240 2.66 0.43 -12.74
CA LEU A 240 1.44 1.20 -13.03
C LEU A 240 1.69 2.71 -13.07
N THR A 241 2.57 3.21 -12.21
CA THR A 241 2.82 4.65 -12.06
C THR A 241 3.91 5.19 -12.97
N SER A 242 4.80 4.33 -13.45
CA SER A 242 5.97 4.69 -14.27
C SER A 242 5.65 5.11 -15.71
N GLY A 243 4.48 4.73 -16.23
CA GLY A 243 4.15 4.90 -17.65
C GLY A 243 4.89 3.91 -18.58
N LEU A 244 5.48 2.86 -18.04
CA LEU A 244 6.17 1.80 -18.79
C LEU A 244 5.22 0.70 -19.30
N LEU A 245 4.00 0.64 -18.77
CA LEU A 245 2.95 -0.29 -19.19
C LEU A 245 2.11 0.29 -20.32
#